data_01684eeda58c02e19a620e1fc72c9dde
#
_entry.id   01684eeda58c02e19a620e1fc72c9dde
#
_cell.length_a   1.000
_cell.length_b   1.000
_cell.length_c   1.000
_cell.angle_alpha   90.00
_cell.angle_beta   90.00
_cell.angle_gamma   90.00
#
_symmetry.space_group_name_H-M   'P 1'
#
loop_
_entity.id
_entity.type
_entity.pdbx_description
1 polymer ?
#
loop_
_entity_poly.entity_id
_entity_poly.type
_entity_poly.pdbx_seq_one_letter_code
_entity_poly.pdbx_strand_id
1 'polypeptide(L)'
;GKRRLQKFLEWREGGSYKKMESREILETVLEVTTYLDKFNKEDEEDMARLENIKELSSVAMEFSDLTEFLENVALVEQTDVKNKDNSVTLMTLHASKGLEFRMVFMIGMEEGMFPHSRSLLDRHELEEERRLCYVGMTRAMEELYFSYARRRLYFGSFLNNSVSRFLADIEEGFLEMAGMSKFETQNEDYDDIIELDDY
;
A
#
# COMPACT_ATOMS: atom_id res chain seq x y z
N GLY A 1 21.51 2.23 -23.78
CA GLY A 1 20.68 3.46 -23.69
C GLY A 1 20.02 3.85 -25.02
N LYS A 2 20.76 4.14 -26.08
CA LYS A 2 20.22 4.67 -27.37
C LYS A 2 19.15 3.75 -28.02
N ARG A 3 19.38 2.42 -28.05
CA ARG A 3 18.46 1.46 -28.66
C ARG A 3 17.12 1.35 -27.91
N ARG A 4 17.13 1.50 -26.57
CA ARG A 4 15.91 1.47 -25.73
C ARG A 4 15.09 2.73 -25.95
N LEU A 5 15.74 3.90 -25.97
CA LEU A 5 15.06 5.16 -26.26
C LEU A 5 14.45 5.18 -27.65
N GLN A 6 15.13 4.64 -28.67
CA GLN A 6 14.62 4.56 -30.02
C GLN A 6 13.35 3.70 -30.10
N LYS A 7 13.32 2.52 -29.46
CA LYS A 7 12.11 1.68 -29.38
C LYS A 7 10.93 2.38 -28.73
N PHE A 8 11.19 3.13 -27.66
CA PHE A 8 10.16 3.94 -26.99
C PHE A 8 9.61 5.03 -27.93
N LEU A 9 10.48 5.74 -28.64
CA LEU A 9 10.07 6.78 -29.58
C LEU A 9 9.21 6.22 -30.74
N GLU A 10 9.63 5.10 -31.33
CA GLU A 10 8.88 4.39 -32.37
C GLU A 10 7.48 3.95 -31.87
N TRP A 11 7.40 3.37 -30.66
CA TRP A 11 6.13 3.00 -30.05
C TRP A 11 5.24 4.24 -29.81
N ARG A 12 5.79 5.32 -29.27
CA ARG A 12 5.08 6.59 -29.04
C ARG A 12 4.56 7.21 -30.34
N GLU A 13 5.38 7.23 -31.39
CA GLU A 13 5.00 7.76 -32.71
C GLU A 13 3.89 6.93 -33.37
N GLY A 14 3.85 5.63 -33.11
CA GLY A 14 2.77 4.76 -33.55
C GLY A 14 1.40 5.09 -32.94
N GLY A 15 1.34 5.85 -31.85
CA GLY A 15 0.13 6.42 -31.28
C GLY A 15 -0.85 5.42 -30.67
N SER A 16 -0.46 4.15 -30.52
CA SER A 16 -1.31 3.10 -29.94
C SER A 16 -1.71 3.38 -28.49
N TYR A 17 -0.86 4.07 -27.74
CA TYR A 17 -1.11 4.44 -26.34
C TYR A 17 -2.37 5.27 -26.11
N LYS A 18 -2.86 6.00 -27.13
CA LYS A 18 -4.05 6.84 -27.03
C LYS A 18 -5.36 6.08 -26.76
N LYS A 19 -5.33 4.76 -26.91
CA LYS A 19 -6.49 3.87 -26.68
C LYS A 19 -6.27 2.93 -25.51
N MET A 20 -5.16 3.07 -24.79
CA MET A 20 -4.76 2.22 -23.68
C MET A 20 -5.09 2.90 -22.36
N GLU A 21 -5.40 2.12 -21.35
CA GLU A 21 -5.54 2.60 -19.97
C GLU A 21 -4.18 2.98 -19.38
N SER A 22 -4.17 3.82 -18.36
CA SER A 22 -2.94 4.35 -17.73
C SER A 22 -2.00 3.24 -17.28
N ARG A 23 -2.53 2.16 -16.72
CA ARG A 23 -1.75 0.97 -16.33
C ARG A 23 -1.11 0.29 -17.53
N GLU A 24 -1.87 0.03 -18.59
CA GLU A 24 -1.37 -0.63 -19.80
C GLU A 24 -0.25 0.17 -20.46
N ILE A 25 -0.38 1.51 -20.46
CA ILE A 25 0.67 2.42 -20.92
C ILE A 25 1.93 2.25 -20.09
N LEU A 26 1.82 2.28 -18.76
CA LEU A 26 2.94 2.13 -17.85
C LEU A 26 3.65 0.78 -18.06
N GLU A 27 2.90 -0.32 -18.09
CA GLU A 27 3.45 -1.67 -18.31
C GLU A 27 4.16 -1.76 -19.66
N THR A 28 3.55 -1.23 -20.73
CA THR A 28 4.15 -1.18 -22.07
C THR A 28 5.45 -0.36 -22.10
N VAL A 29 5.48 0.78 -21.43
CA VAL A 29 6.69 1.61 -21.33
C VAL A 29 7.81 0.86 -20.60
N LEU A 30 7.50 0.18 -19.50
CA LEU A 30 8.48 -0.62 -18.75
C LEU A 30 9.04 -1.77 -19.61
N GLU A 31 8.19 -2.44 -20.40
CA GLU A 31 8.57 -3.52 -21.30
C GLU A 31 9.42 -3.03 -22.49
N VAL A 32 8.92 -2.04 -23.23
CA VAL A 32 9.61 -1.52 -24.42
C VAL A 32 10.98 -0.93 -24.08
N THR A 33 11.07 -0.26 -22.93
CA THR A 33 12.33 0.32 -22.45
C THR A 33 13.22 -0.69 -21.75
N THR A 34 12.70 -1.88 -21.40
CA THR A 34 13.37 -2.86 -20.53
C THR A 34 13.93 -2.19 -19.26
N TYR A 35 13.11 -1.30 -18.68
CA TYR A 35 13.56 -0.45 -17.58
C TYR A 35 13.90 -1.26 -16.34
N LEU A 36 13.16 -2.34 -16.09
CA LEU A 36 13.32 -3.19 -14.92
C LEU A 36 14.62 -4.02 -14.94
N ASP A 37 15.19 -4.28 -16.14
CA ASP A 37 16.42 -5.09 -16.27
C ASP A 37 17.67 -4.47 -15.67
N LYS A 38 17.60 -3.19 -15.31
CA LYS A 38 18.74 -2.47 -14.72
C LYS A 38 18.86 -2.64 -13.20
N PHE A 39 17.80 -3.18 -12.56
CA PHE A 39 17.77 -3.36 -11.11
C PHE A 39 18.24 -4.75 -10.71
N ASN A 40 19.10 -4.79 -9.70
CA ASN A 40 19.58 -6.03 -9.10
C ASN A 40 18.61 -6.46 -7.97
N LYS A 41 18.03 -7.66 -8.11
CA LYS A 41 17.10 -8.20 -7.10
C LYS A 41 17.75 -8.63 -5.79
N GLU A 42 19.08 -8.65 -5.72
CA GLU A 42 19.84 -8.95 -4.52
C GLU A 42 20.25 -7.67 -3.76
N ASP A 43 20.03 -6.50 -4.34
CA ASP A 43 20.31 -5.21 -3.74
C ASP A 43 19.06 -4.60 -3.10
N GLU A 44 19.16 -4.20 -1.84
CA GLU A 44 18.01 -3.68 -1.07
C GLU A 44 17.46 -2.37 -1.62
N GLU A 45 18.34 -1.45 -2.11
CA GLU A 45 17.88 -0.20 -2.70
C GLU A 45 17.16 -0.43 -4.02
N ASP A 46 17.68 -1.34 -4.85
CA ASP A 46 17.04 -1.69 -6.11
C ASP A 46 15.72 -2.44 -5.89
N MET A 47 15.63 -3.26 -4.86
CA MET A 47 14.36 -3.88 -4.45
C MET A 47 13.32 -2.84 -4.03
N ALA A 48 13.69 -1.86 -3.23
CA ALA A 48 12.79 -0.76 -2.85
C ALA A 48 12.30 0.04 -4.09
N ARG A 49 13.20 0.27 -5.07
CA ARG A 49 12.82 0.93 -6.33
C ARG A 49 11.86 0.10 -7.17
N LEU A 50 12.04 -1.23 -7.20
CA LEU A 50 11.09 -2.14 -7.86
C LEU A 50 9.73 -2.15 -7.18
N GLU A 51 9.69 -2.08 -5.86
CA GLU A 51 8.45 -1.95 -5.07
C GLU A 51 7.73 -0.64 -5.38
N ASN A 52 8.44 0.49 -5.43
CA ASN A 52 7.86 1.78 -5.81
C ASN A 52 7.27 1.77 -7.24
N ILE A 53 7.89 1.06 -8.19
CA ILE A 53 7.34 0.93 -9.55
C ILE A 53 6.07 0.09 -9.54
N LYS A 54 5.98 -0.97 -8.74
CA LYS A 54 4.76 -1.76 -8.58
C LYS A 54 3.64 -0.95 -7.96
N GLU A 55 3.97 -0.12 -6.95
CA GLU A 55 2.99 0.76 -6.33
C GLU A 55 2.48 1.80 -7.33
N LEU A 56 3.36 2.39 -8.15
CA LEU A 56 2.94 3.28 -9.23
C LEU A 56 1.98 2.58 -10.21
N SER A 57 2.20 1.29 -10.50
CA SER A 57 1.27 0.50 -11.32
C SER A 57 -0.08 0.31 -10.62
N SER A 58 -0.11 0.17 -9.31
CA SER A 58 -1.34 0.07 -8.53
C SER A 58 -2.13 1.38 -8.57
N VAL A 59 -1.46 2.51 -8.40
CA VAL A 59 -2.09 3.84 -8.53
C VAL A 59 -2.60 4.06 -9.96
N ALA A 60 -1.84 3.68 -10.98
CA ALA A 60 -2.26 3.82 -12.37
C ALA A 60 -3.53 3.02 -12.71
N MET A 61 -3.85 1.95 -11.95
CA MET A 61 -5.12 1.20 -12.13
C MET A 61 -6.37 1.98 -11.73
N GLU A 62 -6.23 3.00 -10.90
CA GLU A 62 -7.35 3.84 -10.45
C GLU A 62 -7.77 4.86 -11.52
N PHE A 63 -6.96 5.04 -12.56
CA PHE A 63 -7.16 6.03 -13.62
C PHE A 63 -7.28 5.38 -14.99
N SER A 64 -8.42 5.54 -15.63
CA SER A 64 -8.64 5.05 -16.99
C SER A 64 -7.96 5.92 -18.07
N ASP A 65 -7.74 7.21 -17.75
CA ASP A 65 -7.15 8.19 -18.65
C ASP A 65 -5.76 8.64 -18.20
N LEU A 66 -4.81 8.66 -19.14
CA LEU A 66 -3.41 9.04 -18.86
C LEU A 66 -3.30 10.49 -18.38
N THR A 67 -4.12 11.40 -18.88
CA THR A 67 -4.05 12.80 -18.49
C THR A 67 -4.45 12.98 -17.05
N GLU A 68 -5.55 12.34 -16.63
CA GLU A 68 -6.02 12.34 -15.24
C GLU A 68 -4.97 11.74 -14.30
N PHE A 69 -4.35 10.62 -14.70
CA PHE A 69 -3.25 10.02 -13.94
C PHE A 69 -2.07 10.97 -13.76
N LEU A 70 -1.62 11.61 -14.85
CA LEU A 70 -0.49 12.55 -14.82
C LEU A 70 -0.81 13.83 -14.04
N GLU A 71 -2.03 14.33 -14.11
CA GLU A 71 -2.48 15.46 -13.29
C GLU A 71 -2.47 15.10 -11.80
N ASN A 72 -2.93 13.92 -11.44
CA ASN A 72 -2.87 13.44 -10.05
C ASN A 72 -1.43 13.36 -9.53
N VAL A 73 -0.52 12.74 -10.29
CA VAL A 73 0.91 12.67 -9.94
C VAL A 73 1.53 14.07 -9.78
N ALA A 74 1.20 15.01 -10.68
CA ALA A 74 1.71 16.38 -10.58
C ALA A 74 1.15 17.16 -9.38
N LEU A 75 -0.09 16.88 -8.96
CA LEU A 75 -0.70 17.50 -7.78
C LEU A 75 -0.05 17.03 -6.48
N VAL A 76 0.34 15.76 -6.39
CA VAL A 76 1.05 15.20 -5.22
C VAL A 76 2.35 15.94 -4.96
N GLU A 77 3.12 16.29 -6.00
CA GLU A 77 4.36 17.07 -5.85
C GLU A 77 4.12 18.51 -5.34
N GLN A 78 2.92 19.10 -5.59
CA GLN A 78 2.62 20.48 -5.21
C GLN A 78 2.04 20.61 -3.80
N THR A 79 1.47 19.55 -3.24
CA THR A 79 0.81 19.56 -1.93
C THR A 79 1.78 19.61 -0.76
N ASP A 80 3.05 19.27 -0.93
CA ASP A 80 4.07 19.33 0.11
C ASP A 80 4.40 20.75 0.62
N VAL A 81 3.85 21.81 0.01
CA VAL A 81 4.26 23.20 0.28
C VAL A 81 3.17 24.09 0.90
N LYS A 82 1.90 23.71 0.94
CA LYS A 82 0.81 24.64 1.36
C LYS A 82 -0.11 24.09 2.44
N ASN A 83 -0.16 24.83 3.56
CA ASN A 83 -1.11 24.81 4.68
C ASN A 83 -0.74 23.93 5.89
N LYS A 84 0.17 24.44 6.73
CA LYS A 84 0.48 23.83 8.03
C LYS A 84 -0.63 23.94 9.08
N ASP A 85 -1.59 24.87 8.96
CA ASP A 85 -2.52 25.19 10.03
C ASP A 85 -3.84 24.38 10.02
N ASN A 86 -4.10 23.60 8.94
CA ASN A 86 -5.33 22.78 8.86
C ASN A 86 -5.07 21.48 8.08
N SER A 87 -3.95 20.82 8.34
CA SER A 87 -3.54 19.60 7.64
C SER A 87 -3.41 18.43 8.61
N VAL A 88 -3.74 17.24 8.11
CA VAL A 88 -3.42 15.98 8.78
C VAL A 88 -1.96 15.65 8.51
N THR A 89 -1.21 15.36 9.57
CA THR A 89 0.20 14.97 9.44
C THR A 89 0.30 13.47 9.17
N LEU A 90 0.91 13.11 8.06
CA LEU A 90 1.24 11.72 7.72
C LEU A 90 2.72 11.48 8.01
N MET A 91 3.02 10.38 8.70
CA MET A 91 4.40 10.00 9.01
C MET A 91 4.52 8.50 9.26
N THR A 92 5.74 8.00 9.21
CA THR A 92 6.01 6.63 9.66
C THR A 92 6.01 6.55 11.19
N LEU A 93 5.77 5.35 11.73
CA LEU A 93 5.85 5.11 13.18
C LEU A 93 7.24 5.45 13.75
N HIS A 94 8.31 5.19 13.00
CA HIS A 94 9.66 5.57 13.40
C HIS A 94 9.83 7.09 13.53
N ALA A 95 9.27 7.85 12.60
CA ALA A 95 9.33 9.31 12.61
C ALA A 95 8.50 9.92 13.75
N SER A 96 7.53 9.20 14.30
CA SER A 96 6.67 9.67 15.38
C SER A 96 7.34 9.63 16.76
N LYS A 97 8.51 9.00 16.88
CA LYS A 97 9.22 8.87 18.16
C LYS A 97 9.55 10.24 18.77
N GLY A 98 9.10 10.47 20.00
CA GLY A 98 9.30 11.73 20.71
C GLY A 98 8.27 12.83 20.41
N LEU A 99 7.34 12.58 19.49
CA LEU A 99 6.22 13.47 19.21
C LEU A 99 4.97 13.01 19.98
N GLU A 100 3.98 13.89 20.12
CA GLU A 100 2.68 13.59 20.74
C GLU A 100 1.58 14.31 19.97
N PHE A 101 0.42 13.66 19.84
CA PHE A 101 -0.72 14.16 19.07
C PHE A 101 -2.01 13.92 19.87
N ARG A 102 -2.98 14.83 19.78
CA ARG A 102 -4.27 14.64 20.42
C ARG A 102 -4.98 13.39 19.92
N MET A 103 -4.99 13.19 18.61
CA MET A 103 -5.55 12.04 17.92
C MET A 103 -4.48 11.34 17.08
N VAL A 104 -4.45 10.03 17.12
CA VAL A 104 -3.58 9.20 16.28
C VAL A 104 -4.39 8.14 15.55
N PHE A 105 -4.18 8.04 14.24
CA PHE A 105 -4.71 6.98 13.40
C PHE A 105 -3.58 6.06 12.97
N MET A 106 -3.53 4.86 13.51
CA MET A 106 -2.61 3.82 13.07
C MET A 106 -3.29 2.99 11.97
N ILE A 107 -2.83 3.17 10.75
CA ILE A 107 -3.43 2.55 9.56
C ILE A 107 -2.66 1.31 9.12
N GLY A 108 -3.33 0.39 8.40
CA GLY A 108 -2.68 -0.81 7.88
C GLY A 108 -2.34 -1.85 8.94
N MET A 109 -3.17 -1.96 9.99
CA MET A 109 -2.99 -2.94 11.06
C MET A 109 -3.37 -4.36 10.59
N GLU A 110 -2.56 -4.90 9.69
CA GLU A 110 -2.78 -6.15 8.97
C GLU A 110 -1.54 -7.03 8.99
N GLU A 111 -1.70 -8.34 9.14
CA GLU A 111 -0.60 -9.30 9.01
C GLU A 111 0.09 -9.15 7.66
N GLY A 112 1.42 -9.09 7.67
CA GLY A 112 2.22 -8.88 6.46
C GLY A 112 2.45 -7.42 6.10
N MET A 113 1.67 -6.48 6.64
CA MET A 113 1.88 -5.05 6.53
C MET A 113 2.42 -4.46 7.84
N PHE A 114 1.74 -4.72 8.94
CA PHE A 114 2.20 -4.40 10.29
C PHE A 114 1.69 -5.42 11.30
N PRO A 115 2.53 -6.39 11.75
CA PRO A 115 3.97 -6.53 11.45
C PRO A 115 4.27 -6.83 9.99
N HIS A 116 5.40 -6.33 9.50
CA HIS A 116 5.84 -6.56 8.13
C HIS A 116 6.10 -8.05 7.86
N SER A 117 5.82 -8.52 6.64
CA SER A 117 5.92 -9.94 6.27
C SER A 117 7.32 -10.55 6.53
N ARG A 118 8.40 -9.77 6.38
CA ARG A 118 9.77 -10.23 6.68
C ARG A 118 9.96 -10.50 8.17
N SER A 119 9.43 -9.65 9.03
CA SER A 119 9.56 -9.76 10.49
C SER A 119 8.81 -10.96 11.07
N LEU A 120 7.84 -11.52 10.33
CA LEU A 120 7.10 -12.71 10.78
C LEU A 120 7.97 -13.97 10.89
N LEU A 121 9.11 -14.00 10.20
CA LEU A 121 10.03 -15.15 10.15
C LEU A 121 11.14 -15.06 11.20
N ASP A 122 11.36 -13.90 11.80
CA ASP A 122 12.37 -13.66 12.82
C ASP A 122 11.74 -13.13 14.11
N ARG A 123 11.91 -13.86 15.21
CA ARG A 123 11.34 -13.48 16.50
C ARG A 123 11.88 -12.15 17.01
N HIS A 124 13.14 -11.83 16.74
CA HIS A 124 13.75 -10.59 17.20
C HIS A 124 13.16 -9.40 16.43
N GLU A 125 13.05 -9.51 15.11
CA GLU A 125 12.42 -8.48 14.27
C GLU A 125 10.95 -8.30 14.63
N LEU A 126 10.22 -9.38 14.91
CA LEU A 126 8.83 -9.30 15.34
C LEU A 126 8.67 -8.54 16.67
N GLU A 127 9.58 -8.72 17.61
CA GLU A 127 9.56 -7.96 18.87
C GLU A 127 9.94 -6.48 18.68
N GLU A 128 10.78 -6.14 17.71
CA GLU A 128 11.02 -4.74 17.34
C GLU A 128 9.76 -4.10 16.72
N GLU A 129 9.06 -4.80 15.84
CA GLU A 129 7.76 -4.35 15.30
C GLU A 129 6.73 -4.15 16.44
N ARG A 130 6.71 -5.05 17.43
CA ARG A 130 5.85 -4.89 18.61
C ARG A 130 6.21 -3.63 19.44
N ARG A 131 7.50 -3.35 19.62
CA ARG A 131 7.96 -2.12 20.29
C ARG A 131 7.57 -0.88 19.50
N LEU A 132 7.68 -0.96 18.17
CA LEU A 132 7.27 0.11 17.29
C LEU A 132 5.75 0.36 17.36
N CYS A 133 4.95 -0.71 17.45
CA CYS A 133 3.51 -0.62 17.70
C CYS A 133 3.22 0.12 19.01
N TYR A 134 3.87 -0.28 20.09
CA TYR A 134 3.74 0.39 21.38
C TYR A 134 4.13 1.87 21.30
N VAL A 135 5.22 2.21 20.62
CA VAL A 135 5.61 3.61 20.38
C VAL A 135 4.50 4.36 19.68
N GLY A 136 3.92 3.81 18.60
CA GLY A 136 2.81 4.43 17.88
C GLY A 136 1.60 4.67 18.77
N MET A 137 1.19 3.67 19.53
CA MET A 137 0.06 3.76 20.46
C MET A 137 0.27 4.87 21.52
N THR A 138 1.47 4.97 22.05
CA THR A 138 1.81 5.99 23.08
C THR A 138 1.99 7.40 22.51
N ARG A 139 1.80 7.61 21.22
CA ARG A 139 1.78 8.96 20.63
C ARG A 139 0.45 9.65 20.80
N ALA A 140 -0.63 8.91 21.07
CA ALA A 140 -1.95 9.46 21.30
C ALA A 140 -2.07 10.03 22.73
N MET A 141 -2.51 11.27 22.83
CA MET A 141 -2.80 11.94 24.11
C MET A 141 -4.26 11.73 24.54
N GLU A 142 -5.19 11.73 23.60
CA GLU A 142 -6.63 11.69 23.87
C GLU A 142 -7.31 10.49 23.19
N GLU A 143 -7.07 10.30 21.88
CA GLU A 143 -7.77 9.31 21.09
C GLU A 143 -6.83 8.53 20.17
N LEU A 144 -7.02 7.22 20.13
CA LEU A 144 -6.26 6.30 19.28
C LEU A 144 -7.22 5.46 18.45
N TYR A 145 -7.00 5.48 17.13
CA TYR A 145 -7.77 4.72 16.17
C TYR A 145 -6.86 3.75 15.44
N PHE A 146 -7.35 2.53 15.25
CA PHE A 146 -6.71 1.51 14.41
C PHE A 146 -7.58 1.24 13.19
N SER A 147 -6.96 1.07 12.05
CA SER A 147 -7.69 0.64 10.86
C SER A 147 -6.97 -0.48 10.12
N TYR A 148 -7.74 -1.39 9.55
CA TYR A 148 -7.29 -2.47 8.70
C TYR A 148 -8.25 -2.67 7.54
N ALA A 149 -7.76 -3.21 6.43
CA ALA A 149 -8.55 -3.55 5.27
C ALA A 149 -8.60 -5.07 5.11
N ARG A 150 -9.79 -5.63 4.95
CA ARG A 150 -9.96 -7.08 4.65
C ARG A 150 -9.38 -7.44 3.29
N ARG A 151 -9.43 -6.50 2.34
CA ARG A 151 -8.89 -6.64 0.99
C ARG A 151 -8.20 -5.35 0.59
N ARG A 152 -6.96 -5.49 0.15
CA ARG A 152 -6.10 -4.35 -0.24
C ARG A 152 -5.46 -4.61 -1.58
N LEU A 153 -5.48 -3.61 -2.45
CA LEU A 153 -4.61 -3.61 -3.61
C LEU A 153 -3.20 -3.22 -3.16
N TYR A 154 -2.25 -4.12 -3.35
CA TYR A 154 -0.87 -3.93 -2.92
C TYR A 154 0.07 -4.43 -4.01
N PHE A 155 0.91 -3.55 -4.54
CA PHE A 155 1.83 -3.84 -5.65
C PHE A 155 1.18 -4.52 -6.86
N GLY A 156 0.00 -4.05 -7.27
CA GLY A 156 -0.71 -4.56 -8.44
C GLY A 156 -1.45 -5.89 -8.23
N SER A 157 -1.51 -6.38 -6.99
CA SER A 157 -2.23 -7.61 -6.64
C SER A 157 -3.14 -7.37 -5.44
N PHE A 158 -4.29 -8.05 -5.43
CA PHE A 158 -5.16 -8.01 -4.25
C PHE A 158 -4.66 -8.98 -3.19
N LEU A 159 -4.47 -8.45 -1.97
CA LEU A 159 -4.15 -9.22 -0.79
C LEU A 159 -5.37 -9.27 0.13
N ASN A 160 -5.61 -10.43 0.74
CA ASN A 160 -6.59 -10.62 1.81
C ASN A 160 -5.80 -10.93 3.08
N ASN A 161 -5.53 -9.90 3.87
CA ASN A 161 -4.75 -10.03 5.08
C ASN A 161 -5.66 -10.16 6.30
N SER A 162 -5.22 -10.96 7.27
CA SER A 162 -5.84 -10.99 8.59
C SER A 162 -5.51 -9.70 9.36
N VAL A 163 -6.32 -9.40 10.36
CA VAL A 163 -6.03 -8.34 11.32
C VAL A 163 -4.67 -8.58 11.97
N SER A 164 -3.92 -7.51 12.18
CA SER A 164 -2.64 -7.58 12.89
C SER A 164 -2.75 -8.28 14.23
N ARG A 165 -1.83 -9.21 14.51
CA ARG A 165 -1.71 -9.87 15.82
C ARG A 165 -1.54 -8.89 16.96
N PHE A 166 -0.96 -7.73 16.72
CA PHE A 166 -0.81 -6.68 17.74
C PHE A 166 -2.15 -6.11 18.21
N LEU A 167 -3.18 -6.11 17.36
CA LEU A 167 -4.55 -5.79 17.77
C LEU A 167 -5.23 -6.99 18.44
N ALA A 168 -4.99 -8.19 17.95
CA ALA A 168 -5.55 -9.40 18.53
C ALA A 168 -5.04 -9.67 19.96
N ASP A 169 -3.85 -9.17 20.31
CA ASP A 169 -3.26 -9.27 21.66
C ASP A 169 -3.88 -8.26 22.66
N ILE A 170 -4.71 -7.29 22.20
CA ILE A 170 -5.37 -6.33 23.07
C ILE A 170 -6.69 -6.95 23.57
N GLU A 171 -6.92 -6.91 24.88
CA GLU A 171 -8.18 -7.40 25.46
C GLU A 171 -9.38 -6.63 24.89
N GLU A 172 -10.45 -7.34 24.53
CA GLU A 172 -11.66 -6.76 23.90
C GLU A 172 -12.28 -5.61 24.71
N GLY A 173 -12.13 -5.64 26.03
CA GLY A 173 -12.64 -4.58 26.91
C GLY A 173 -11.97 -3.22 26.72
N PHE A 174 -10.83 -3.14 26.04
CA PHE A 174 -10.11 -1.91 25.72
C PHE A 174 -10.31 -1.44 24.30
N LEU A 175 -11.06 -2.19 23.47
CA LEU A 175 -11.33 -1.89 22.08
C LEU A 175 -12.81 -1.60 21.88
N GLU A 176 -13.09 -0.46 21.25
CA GLU A 176 -14.41 -0.15 20.71
C GLU A 176 -14.40 -0.34 19.20
N MET A 177 -15.26 -1.22 18.71
CA MET A 177 -15.39 -1.53 17.28
C MET A 177 -16.29 -0.51 16.60
N ALA A 178 -15.70 0.41 15.83
CA ALA A 178 -16.42 1.35 15.00
C ALA A 178 -16.67 0.76 13.60
N GLY A 179 -17.90 0.87 13.07
CA GLY A 179 -18.23 0.54 11.69
C GLY A 179 -18.63 -0.91 11.40
N MET A 180 -18.79 -1.77 12.40
CA MET A 180 -19.52 -3.01 12.22
C MET A 180 -21.02 -2.68 12.23
N SER A 181 -21.61 -2.46 11.06
CA SER A 181 -23.05 -2.47 10.92
C SER A 181 -23.55 -3.88 11.26
N LYS A 182 -24.74 -3.96 11.88
CA LYS A 182 -25.42 -5.19 12.31
C LYS A 182 -25.70 -6.22 11.18
N PHE A 183 -24.98 -6.17 10.07
CA PHE A 183 -25.15 -7.04 8.91
C PHE A 183 -24.33 -8.34 8.95
N GLU A 184 -23.45 -8.53 9.92
CA GLU A 184 -22.57 -9.71 9.95
C GLU A 184 -22.97 -10.81 10.96
N THR A 185 -24.16 -10.72 11.58
CA THR A 185 -24.71 -11.80 12.40
C THR A 185 -25.67 -12.75 11.65
N GLN A 186 -25.73 -12.67 10.31
CA GLN A 186 -26.56 -13.56 9.51
C GLN A 186 -25.82 -14.07 8.27
N ASN A 187 -24.69 -14.70 8.40
CA ASN A 187 -24.14 -15.60 7.38
C ASN A 187 -23.09 -16.52 7.99
N GLU A 188 -23.50 -17.35 8.90
CA GLU A 188 -22.98 -18.70 9.06
C GLU A 188 -23.65 -19.58 8.00
N ASP A 189 -23.27 -19.46 6.72
CA ASP A 189 -23.61 -20.40 5.67
C ASP A 189 -22.92 -19.94 4.37
N TYR A 190 -21.61 -20.10 4.32
CA TYR A 190 -20.85 -20.20 3.06
C TYR A 190 -19.81 -21.32 3.17
N ASP A 191 -20.29 -22.48 3.59
CA ASP A 191 -19.78 -23.76 3.11
C ASP A 191 -20.63 -24.10 1.90
N ASP A 192 -20.17 -23.69 0.71
CA ASP A 192 -20.51 -24.44 -0.50
C ASP A 192 -19.70 -23.90 -1.69
N ILE A 193 -18.94 -24.83 -2.25
CA ILE A 193 -18.65 -25.00 -3.65
C ILE A 193 -17.52 -24.14 -4.24
N ILE A 194 -16.31 -24.69 -4.25
CA ILE A 194 -15.49 -24.69 -5.47
C ILE A 194 -15.31 -26.16 -5.90
N GLU A 195 -16.22 -26.64 -6.73
CA GLU A 195 -15.91 -27.73 -7.63
C GLU A 195 -14.94 -27.22 -8.69
N LEU A 196 -13.72 -27.73 -8.63
CA LEU A 196 -12.76 -27.62 -9.72
C LEU A 196 -13.17 -28.66 -10.77
N ASP A 197 -13.80 -28.22 -11.85
CA ASP A 197 -13.88 -29.00 -13.06
C ASP A 197 -12.53 -29.02 -13.77
N ASP A 198 -11.98 -30.22 -13.88
CA ASP A 198 -10.86 -30.60 -14.72
C ASP A 198 -11.14 -30.29 -16.19
N TYR A 199 -10.28 -29.44 -16.83
CA TYR A 199 -9.86 -29.62 -18.22
C TYR A 199 -8.49 -28.96 -18.46
#